data_f55876fcf3f0fd7ce374540f1bbfcdc9
#
_entry.id   f55876fcf3f0fd7ce374540f1bbfcdc9
#
_cell.length_a   1.000
_cell.length_b   1.000
_cell.length_c   1.000
_cell.angle_alpha   90.00
_cell.angle_beta   90.00
_cell.angle_gamma   90.00
#
_symmetry.space_group_name_H-M   'P 1'
#
loop_
_entity.id
_entity.type
_entity.pdbx_description
1 polymer ?
#
loop_
_entity_poly.entity_id
_entity_poly.type
_entity_poly.pdbx_seq_one_letter_code
_entity_poly.pdbx_strand_id
1 'polypeptide(L)' 'RVIAVNVQGVTGKKKDFSTLPYSKIQAFSVETAGVLDLDSELEMYFSGLGKVKFEFSGSSDIVKIGQLIGSFIL' A
#
# COMPACT_ATOMS: atom_id res chain seq x y z
N ARG A 1 4.08 7.04 -8.91
CA ARG A 1 4.81 6.34 -7.84
C ARG A 1 4.00 6.26 -6.56
N VAL A 2 4.29 5.26 -5.78
CA VAL A 2 3.77 5.16 -4.42
C VAL A 2 4.82 5.72 -3.47
N ILE A 3 4.40 6.62 -2.58
CA ILE A 3 5.27 7.13 -1.52
C ILE A 3 4.72 6.61 -0.21
N ALA A 4 5.51 5.80 0.47
CA ALA A 4 5.15 5.24 1.78
C ALA A 4 5.87 6.03 2.87
N VAL A 5 5.13 6.43 3.90
CA VAL A 5 5.67 7.15 5.05
C VAL A 5 5.43 6.29 6.29
N ASN A 6 6.51 5.94 6.98
CA ASN A 6 6.44 5.20 8.22
C ASN A 6 6.82 6.15 9.38
N VAL A 7 5.89 6.35 10.30
CA VAL A 7 6.10 7.21 11.47
C VAL A 7 6.54 6.33 12.62
N GLN A 8 7.72 6.63 13.18
CA GLN A 8 8.34 5.83 14.22
C GLN A 8 8.57 6.65 15.50
N GLY A 9 8.74 5.96 16.61
CA GLY A 9 9.04 6.55 17.90
C GLY A 9 7.78 6.99 18.66
N VAL A 10 7.92 7.16 19.98
CA VAL A 10 6.81 7.49 20.88
C VAL A 10 6.19 8.84 20.55
N THR A 11 7.00 9.79 20.12
CA THR A 11 6.55 11.15 19.80
C THR A 11 6.20 11.34 18.31
N GLY A 12 6.40 10.32 17.48
CA GLY A 12 6.17 10.41 16.03
C GLY A 12 7.15 11.31 15.29
N LYS A 13 8.29 11.63 15.89
CA LYS A 13 9.29 12.52 15.27
C LYS A 13 10.15 11.83 14.21
N LYS A 14 10.27 10.51 14.30
CA LYS A 14 11.09 9.73 13.37
C LYS A 14 10.20 9.21 12.24
N LYS A 15 10.55 9.54 11.00
CA LYS A 15 9.78 9.16 9.83
C LYS A 15 10.68 8.57 8.75
N ASP A 16 10.24 7.48 8.14
CA ASP A 16 10.86 6.92 6.95
C ASP A 16 10.00 7.22 5.73
N PHE A 17 10.63 7.57 4.64
CA PHE A 17 9.98 7.82 3.36
C PHE A 17 10.53 6.84 2.34
N SER A 18 9.64 6.09 1.71
CA SER A 18 10.02 5.15 0.66
C SER A 18 9.27 5.51 -0.62
N THR A 19 9.98 5.53 -1.74
CA THR A 19 9.40 5.77 -3.06
C THR A 19 9.44 4.48 -3.86
N LEU A 20 8.26 4.06 -4.32
CA LEU A 20 8.09 2.81 -5.06
C LEU A 20 7.54 3.15 -6.44
N PRO A 21 8.35 2.99 -7.53
CA PRO A 21 7.92 3.39 -8.85
C PRO A 21 6.87 2.43 -9.42
N TYR A 22 5.83 2.97 -10.04
CA TYR A 22 4.79 2.16 -10.68
C TYR A 22 5.35 1.24 -11.76
N SER A 23 6.37 1.68 -12.49
CA SER A 23 6.97 0.92 -13.58
C SER A 23 7.59 -0.41 -13.15
N LYS A 24 7.84 -0.59 -11.86
CA LYS A 24 8.42 -1.81 -11.32
C LYS A 24 7.40 -2.73 -10.67
N ILE A 25 6.14 -2.35 -10.67
CA ILE A 25 5.06 -3.20 -10.14
C ILE A 25 4.70 -4.23 -11.19
N GLN A 26 4.87 -5.51 -10.86
CA GLN A 26 4.49 -6.63 -11.73
C GLN A 26 3.03 -7.02 -11.55
N ALA A 27 2.55 -6.93 -10.32
CA ALA A 27 1.18 -7.27 -9.97
C ALA A 27 0.80 -6.58 -8.67
N PHE A 28 -0.50 -6.40 -8.45
CA PHE A 28 -0.99 -5.97 -7.15
C PHE A 28 -2.32 -6.63 -6.84
N SER A 29 -2.64 -6.74 -5.56
CA SER A 29 -3.92 -7.25 -5.11
C SER A 29 -4.49 -6.37 -4.01
N VAL A 30 -5.81 -6.30 -3.95
CA VAL A 30 -6.55 -5.55 -2.96
C VAL A 30 -7.46 -6.51 -2.21
N GLU A 31 -7.37 -6.50 -0.88
CA GLU A 31 -8.27 -7.24 -0.03
C GLU A 31 -9.10 -6.25 0.78
N THR A 32 -10.42 -6.27 0.58
CA THR A 32 -11.33 -5.37 1.28
C THR A 32 -11.58 -5.87 2.71
N ALA A 33 -11.93 -4.94 3.61
CA ALA A 33 -12.26 -5.28 4.98
C ALA A 33 -13.48 -6.20 5.06
N GLY A 34 -13.42 -7.18 5.96
CA GLY A 34 -14.52 -8.10 6.22
C GLY A 34 -15.23 -7.80 7.53
N VAL A 35 -16.10 -8.72 7.94
CA VAL A 35 -16.88 -8.57 9.18
C VAL A 35 -16.01 -8.78 10.41
N LEU A 36 -15.08 -9.75 10.36
CA LEU A 36 -14.21 -10.10 11.48
C LEU A 36 -12.85 -9.40 11.39
N ASP A 37 -12.40 -9.10 10.20
CA ASP A 37 -11.18 -8.35 9.95
C ASP A 37 -11.56 -7.01 9.33
N LEU A 38 -11.45 -5.96 10.12
CA LEU A 38 -11.86 -4.61 9.72
C LEU A 38 -10.77 -3.87 8.94
N ASP A 39 -9.58 -4.46 8.80
CA ASP A 39 -8.50 -3.86 8.03
C ASP A 39 -8.58 -4.35 6.58
N SER A 40 -8.23 -3.46 5.67
CA SER A 40 -8.03 -3.79 4.27
C SER A 40 -6.55 -3.84 3.96
N GLU A 41 -6.18 -4.52 2.89
CA GLU A 41 -4.78 -4.75 2.55
C GLU A 41 -4.53 -4.44 1.07
N LEU A 42 -3.37 -3.87 0.81
CA LEU A 42 -2.83 -3.68 -0.53
C LEU A 42 -1.48 -4.39 -0.60
N GLU A 43 -1.35 -5.33 -1.50
CA GLU A 43 -0.08 -6.00 -1.76
C GLU A 43 0.41 -5.66 -3.16
N MET A 44 1.68 -5.31 -3.26
CA MET A 44 2.34 -5.00 -4.53
C MET A 44 3.57 -5.87 -4.69
N TYR A 45 3.76 -6.40 -5.90
CA TYR A 45 4.89 -7.26 -6.24
C TYR A 45 5.81 -6.51 -7.17
N PHE A 46 7.02 -6.24 -6.68
CA PHE A 46 8.02 -5.47 -7.41
C PHE A 46 9.10 -6.37 -7.98
N SER A 47 9.52 -6.06 -9.20
CA SER A 47 10.64 -6.75 -9.82
C SER A 47 11.92 -6.50 -9.00
N GLY A 48 12.54 -7.58 -8.52
CA GLY A 48 13.79 -7.51 -7.76
C GLY A 48 13.65 -7.25 -6.26
N LEU A 49 12.58 -6.58 -5.84
CA LEU A 49 12.36 -6.28 -4.42
C LEU A 49 11.48 -7.34 -3.73
N GLY A 50 10.51 -7.88 -4.46
CA GLY A 50 9.55 -8.83 -3.92
C GLY A 50 8.23 -8.17 -3.53
N LYS A 51 7.57 -8.74 -2.52
CA LYS A 51 6.24 -8.30 -2.10
C LYS A 51 6.32 -7.21 -1.05
N VAL A 52 5.56 -6.15 -1.25
CA VAL A 52 5.34 -5.08 -0.27
C VAL A 52 3.87 -5.03 0.08
N LYS A 53 3.56 -5.08 1.38
CA LYS A 53 2.20 -5.12 1.89
C LYS A 53 1.91 -3.89 2.73
N PHE A 54 0.74 -3.28 2.50
CA PHE A 54 0.24 -2.19 3.34
C PHE A 54 -1.10 -2.57 3.92
N GLU A 55 -1.28 -2.33 5.21
CA GLU A 55 -2.55 -2.50 5.90
C GLU A 55 -3.20 -1.14 6.12
N PHE A 56 -4.50 -1.08 5.88
CA PHE A 56 -5.28 0.15 6.04
C PHE A 56 -6.41 -0.09 7.05
N SER A 57 -6.67 0.92 7.88
CA SER A 57 -7.81 0.87 8.80
C SER A 57 -9.13 0.82 8.02
N GLY A 58 -10.19 0.36 8.67
CA GLY A 58 -11.48 0.17 8.03
C GLY A 58 -12.11 1.42 7.41
N SER A 59 -11.64 2.62 7.77
CA SER A 59 -12.12 3.88 7.19
C SER A 59 -11.45 4.25 5.87
N SER A 60 -10.39 3.53 5.46
CA SER A 60 -9.67 3.83 4.23
C SER A 60 -10.42 3.32 3.00
N ASP A 61 -10.38 4.07 1.91
CA ASP A 61 -11.00 3.67 0.64
C ASP A 61 -9.99 2.88 -0.20
N ILE A 62 -9.85 1.59 0.13
CA ILE A 62 -8.89 0.72 -0.54
C ILE A 62 -9.24 0.47 -2.01
N VAL A 63 -10.52 0.47 -2.35
CA VAL A 63 -10.95 0.27 -3.73
C VAL A 63 -10.48 1.42 -4.61
N LYS A 64 -10.63 2.65 -4.12
CA LYS A 64 -10.18 3.84 -4.84
C LYS A 64 -8.65 3.86 -4.99
N ILE A 65 -7.93 3.48 -3.94
CA ILE A 65 -6.48 3.37 -3.98
C ILE A 65 -6.06 2.35 -5.04
N GLY A 66 -6.69 1.17 -5.06
CA GLY A 66 -6.41 0.15 -6.06
C GLY A 66 -6.71 0.60 -7.48
N GLN A 67 -7.82 1.30 -7.68
CA GLN A 67 -8.18 1.84 -9.00
C GLN A 67 -7.16 2.88 -9.47
N LEU A 68 -6.71 3.74 -8.59
CA LEU A 68 -5.71 4.75 -8.90
C LEU A 68 -4.38 4.10 -9.32
N ILE A 69 -3.89 3.16 -8.54
CA ILE A 69 -2.65 2.44 -8.85
C ILE A 69 -2.80 1.68 -10.17
N GLY A 70 -3.91 0.97 -10.35
CA GLY A 70 -4.17 0.22 -11.57
C GLY A 70 -4.17 1.08 -12.83
N SER A 71 -4.65 2.31 -12.73
CA SER A 71 -4.66 3.23 -13.87
C SER A 71 -3.28 3.61 -14.36
N PHE A 72 -2.25 3.49 -13.52
CA PHE A 72 -0.87 3.84 -13.87
C PHE A 72 -0.03 2.65 -14.30
N ILE A 73 -0.43 1.42 -13.93
CA ILE A 73 0.36 0.23 -14.25
C ILE A 73 -0.25 -0.60 -15.40
N LEU A 74 -1.50 -0.38 -15.73
CA LEU A 74 -2.18 -1.00 -16.85
C LEU A 74 -2.19 -0.07 -18.05
#